data_454d21dabd524a53ac1dde34d3923d7f
#
_entry.id   454d21dabd524a53ac1dde34d3923d7f
#
_cell.length_a   1.000
_cell.length_b   1.000
_cell.length_c   1.000
_cell.angle_alpha   90.00
_cell.angle_beta   90.00
_cell.angle_gamma   90.00
#
_symmetry.space_group_name_H-M   'P 1'
#
loop_
_entity.id
_entity.type
_entity.pdbx_description
1 polymer ?
#
loop_
_entity_poly.entity_id
_entity_poly.type
_entity_poly.pdbx_seq_one_letter_code
_entity_poly.pdbx_strand_id
1 'polypeptide(L)'
;MVDFKSIETFLWVVTLGSFRGAGQRLNTTQPAISQRIAQLEREMGVKLLNRDHRVVSPTPSGRQLMLYAEKLISLRAEMMAEIGDRSAMRGVLRLGVAETIVHTWLPQLIKSVNTAHPNLSLEIEVDITPDLSTRLLAQEIDLAFLVGPLSASGVRNRVLCDYPIGILASPSLGLGNRTLKVQDLAKFPIITFPRRSQPYEIVRSLFNRPGLSPIRLHASASLATVIHMAVEGLGIAVIPASIVENELADGRLQLLSTDLKIPPLTFSASWLESPDMLAVERVVDLAAKIAQGSAVIADASDVDAPRSVVQF
;
A
#
# COMPACT_ATOMS: atom_id res chain seq x y z
N MET A 1 -14.43 -15.43 -35.16
CA MET A 1 -13.08 -15.76 -34.64
C MET A 1 -12.93 -15.13 -33.30
N VAL A 2 -12.59 -15.88 -32.26
CA VAL A 2 -12.38 -15.35 -30.89
C VAL A 2 -11.22 -14.35 -30.92
N ASP A 3 -11.48 -13.12 -30.48
CA ASP A 3 -10.48 -12.06 -30.42
C ASP A 3 -10.11 -11.71 -28.95
N PHE A 4 -8.96 -11.07 -28.78
CA PHE A 4 -8.46 -10.69 -27.45
C PHE A 4 -9.38 -9.72 -26.72
N LYS A 5 -10.07 -8.80 -27.42
CA LYS A 5 -11.01 -7.86 -26.81
C LYS A 5 -12.23 -8.57 -26.23
N SER A 6 -12.69 -9.62 -26.89
CA SER A 6 -13.81 -10.45 -26.41
C SER A 6 -13.41 -11.23 -25.15
N ILE A 7 -12.20 -11.81 -25.14
CA ILE A 7 -11.64 -12.51 -23.98
C ILE A 7 -11.47 -11.55 -22.78
N GLU A 8 -10.86 -10.41 -23.01
CA GLU A 8 -10.68 -9.35 -21.99
C GLU A 8 -12.04 -8.86 -21.46
N THR A 9 -13.00 -8.61 -22.33
CA THR A 9 -14.36 -8.22 -21.94
C THR A 9 -15.02 -9.26 -21.06
N PHE A 10 -14.87 -10.56 -21.39
CA PHE A 10 -15.40 -11.66 -20.59
C PHE A 10 -14.77 -11.66 -19.18
N LEU A 11 -13.46 -11.56 -19.07
CA LEU A 11 -12.76 -11.51 -17.79
C LEU A 11 -13.27 -10.34 -16.93
N TRP A 12 -13.38 -9.14 -17.50
CA TRP A 12 -13.88 -7.98 -16.74
C TRP A 12 -15.33 -8.13 -16.30
N VAL A 13 -16.20 -8.72 -17.12
CA VAL A 13 -17.61 -8.97 -16.72
C VAL A 13 -17.66 -9.95 -15.54
N VAL A 14 -16.83 -11.00 -15.55
CA VAL A 14 -16.77 -11.97 -14.45
C VAL A 14 -16.17 -11.35 -13.19
N THR A 15 -15.04 -10.64 -13.31
CA THR A 15 -14.33 -10.01 -12.20
C THR A 15 -15.21 -8.97 -11.47
N LEU A 16 -15.92 -8.13 -12.24
CA LEU A 16 -16.79 -7.09 -11.68
C LEU A 16 -18.20 -7.59 -11.35
N GLY A 17 -18.58 -8.81 -11.77
CA GLY A 17 -19.93 -9.33 -11.63
C GLY A 17 -20.99 -8.48 -12.33
N SER A 18 -20.59 -7.61 -13.29
CA SER A 18 -21.44 -6.54 -13.83
C SER A 18 -21.06 -6.14 -15.25
N PHE A 19 -22.01 -6.18 -16.16
CA PHE A 19 -21.85 -5.65 -17.52
C PHE A 19 -21.63 -4.13 -17.56
N ARG A 20 -22.28 -3.41 -16.64
CA ARG A 20 -22.12 -1.94 -16.52
C ARG A 20 -20.73 -1.60 -15.99
N GLY A 21 -20.28 -2.29 -14.94
CA GLY A 21 -18.93 -2.12 -14.38
C GLY A 21 -17.84 -2.39 -15.43
N ALA A 22 -17.96 -3.49 -16.19
CA ALA A 22 -17.05 -3.81 -17.29
C ALA A 22 -17.06 -2.73 -18.39
N GLY A 23 -18.22 -2.15 -18.69
CA GLY A 23 -18.34 -1.04 -19.64
C GLY A 23 -17.59 0.21 -19.16
N GLN A 24 -17.74 0.58 -17.91
CA GLN A 24 -17.00 1.70 -17.29
C GLN A 24 -15.49 1.43 -17.31
N ARG A 25 -15.06 0.24 -16.91
CA ARG A 25 -13.63 -0.15 -16.89
C ARG A 25 -12.98 -0.12 -18.28
N LEU A 26 -13.69 -0.58 -19.30
CA LEU A 26 -13.21 -0.63 -20.69
C LEU A 26 -13.54 0.62 -21.51
N ASN A 27 -13.99 1.71 -20.87
CA ASN A 27 -14.37 2.96 -21.52
C ASN A 27 -15.35 2.75 -22.70
N THR A 28 -16.38 1.91 -22.48
CA THR A 28 -17.38 1.57 -23.48
C THR A 28 -18.77 1.46 -22.87
N THR A 29 -19.80 1.24 -23.70
CA THR A 29 -21.19 1.17 -23.22
C THR A 29 -21.56 -0.27 -22.80
N GLN A 30 -22.48 -0.39 -21.85
CA GLN A 30 -23.02 -1.71 -21.43
C GLN A 30 -23.62 -2.50 -22.58
N PRO A 31 -24.37 -1.93 -23.57
CA PRO A 31 -24.81 -2.66 -24.74
C PRO A 31 -23.67 -3.24 -25.57
N ALA A 32 -22.57 -2.49 -25.76
CA ALA A 32 -21.40 -2.97 -26.49
C ALA A 32 -20.75 -4.17 -25.79
N ILE A 33 -20.63 -4.14 -24.46
CA ILE A 33 -20.17 -5.28 -23.65
C ILE A 33 -21.09 -6.49 -23.85
N SER A 34 -22.41 -6.30 -23.72
CA SER A 34 -23.39 -7.38 -23.92
C SER A 34 -23.32 -8.01 -25.30
N GLN A 35 -23.17 -7.20 -26.35
CA GLN A 35 -23.04 -7.69 -27.72
C GLN A 35 -21.76 -8.48 -27.90
N ARG A 36 -20.64 -8.03 -27.36
CA ARG A 36 -19.34 -8.70 -27.44
C ARG A 36 -19.37 -10.06 -26.73
N ILE A 37 -19.97 -10.13 -25.53
CA ILE A 37 -20.15 -11.41 -24.82
C ILE A 37 -21.06 -12.37 -25.60
N ALA A 38 -22.18 -11.87 -26.13
CA ALA A 38 -23.08 -12.70 -26.92
C ALA A 38 -22.41 -13.22 -28.21
N GLN A 39 -21.50 -12.45 -28.82
CA GLN A 39 -20.69 -12.89 -29.95
C GLN A 39 -19.71 -14.01 -29.52
N LEU A 40 -19.01 -13.82 -28.41
CA LEU A 40 -18.08 -14.83 -27.85
C LEU A 40 -18.80 -16.15 -27.54
N GLU A 41 -19.96 -16.10 -26.88
CA GLU A 41 -20.80 -17.27 -26.59
C GLU A 41 -21.24 -18.00 -27.88
N ARG A 42 -21.61 -17.24 -28.93
CA ARG A 42 -21.95 -17.84 -30.25
C ARG A 42 -20.77 -18.54 -30.91
N GLU A 43 -19.60 -17.94 -30.87
CA GLU A 43 -18.38 -18.51 -31.47
C GLU A 43 -17.89 -19.73 -30.71
N MET A 44 -18.05 -19.76 -29.40
CA MET A 44 -17.71 -20.89 -28.54
C MET A 44 -18.80 -21.99 -28.54
N GLY A 45 -20.00 -21.67 -29.00
CA GLY A 45 -21.14 -22.60 -29.02
C GLY A 45 -21.72 -22.93 -27.65
N VAL A 46 -21.32 -22.19 -26.60
CA VAL A 46 -21.73 -22.45 -25.21
C VAL A 46 -22.03 -21.17 -24.48
N LYS A 47 -22.90 -21.24 -23.46
CA LYS A 47 -23.11 -20.14 -22.53
C LYS A 47 -21.95 -20.05 -21.54
N LEU A 48 -21.41 -18.87 -21.38
CA LEU A 48 -20.27 -18.57 -20.50
C LEU A 48 -20.68 -17.90 -19.21
N LEU A 49 -21.82 -17.17 -19.20
CA LEU A 49 -22.32 -16.39 -18.08
C LEU A 49 -23.76 -16.76 -17.69
N ASN A 50 -24.01 -16.86 -16.40
CA ASN A 50 -25.34 -16.90 -15.81
C ASN A 50 -25.82 -15.46 -15.62
N ARG A 51 -27.01 -15.14 -16.16
CA ARG A 51 -27.61 -13.80 -16.15
C ARG A 51 -28.84 -13.70 -15.23
N ASP A 52 -29.26 -14.84 -14.64
CA ASP A 52 -30.51 -14.95 -13.90
C ASP A 52 -30.41 -14.44 -12.45
N HIS A 53 -29.24 -13.99 -12.02
CA HIS A 53 -28.98 -13.51 -10.67
C HIS A 53 -28.63 -12.01 -10.66
N ARG A 54 -28.80 -11.38 -9.48
CA ARG A 54 -28.44 -9.96 -9.24
C ARG A 54 -26.97 -9.65 -9.57
N VAL A 55 -26.12 -10.66 -9.48
CA VAL A 55 -24.68 -10.59 -9.82
C VAL A 55 -24.40 -11.59 -10.92
N VAL A 56 -23.72 -11.14 -11.96
CA VAL A 56 -23.30 -12.01 -13.09
C VAL A 56 -22.24 -12.98 -12.60
N SER A 57 -22.39 -14.26 -12.93
CA SER A 57 -21.44 -15.30 -12.53
C SER A 57 -21.08 -16.22 -13.72
N PRO A 58 -19.89 -16.84 -13.74
CA PRO A 58 -19.50 -17.73 -14.80
C PRO A 58 -20.23 -19.09 -14.71
N THR A 59 -20.60 -19.65 -15.85
CA THR A 59 -21.04 -21.06 -15.98
C THR A 59 -19.85 -22.02 -15.76
N PRO A 60 -20.03 -23.36 -15.70
CA PRO A 60 -18.92 -24.30 -15.73
C PRO A 60 -17.96 -24.07 -16.89
N SER A 61 -18.48 -23.86 -18.11
CA SER A 61 -17.69 -23.53 -19.31
C SER A 61 -17.02 -22.15 -19.17
N GLY A 62 -17.70 -21.18 -18.56
CA GLY A 62 -17.13 -19.86 -18.23
C GLY A 62 -15.94 -19.97 -17.28
N ARG A 63 -16.02 -20.79 -16.23
CA ARG A 63 -14.88 -21.05 -15.32
C ARG A 63 -13.70 -21.69 -16.04
N GLN A 64 -13.94 -22.63 -16.97
CA GLN A 64 -12.88 -23.18 -17.80
C GLN A 64 -12.24 -22.11 -18.69
N LEU A 65 -13.05 -21.28 -19.34
CA LEU A 65 -12.54 -20.21 -20.18
C LEU A 65 -11.70 -19.21 -19.38
N MET A 66 -12.06 -18.88 -18.15
CA MET A 66 -11.27 -17.98 -17.28
C MET A 66 -9.81 -18.41 -17.19
N LEU A 67 -9.56 -19.71 -16.91
CA LEU A 67 -8.20 -20.25 -16.77
C LEU A 67 -7.34 -20.07 -18.02
N TYR A 68 -7.95 -20.18 -19.20
CA TYR A 68 -7.26 -19.94 -20.47
C TYR A 68 -7.17 -18.46 -20.82
N ALA A 69 -8.22 -17.70 -20.53
CA ALA A 69 -8.32 -16.28 -20.80
C ALA A 69 -7.24 -15.50 -20.03
N GLU A 70 -7.07 -15.78 -18.75
CA GLU A 70 -6.02 -15.19 -17.91
C GLU A 70 -4.62 -15.47 -18.49
N LYS A 71 -4.33 -16.71 -18.87
CA LYS A 71 -3.05 -17.09 -19.50
C LYS A 71 -2.82 -16.37 -20.82
N LEU A 72 -3.85 -16.26 -21.67
CA LEU A 72 -3.74 -15.59 -22.97
C LEU A 72 -3.50 -14.09 -22.83
N ILE A 73 -4.18 -13.43 -21.90
CA ILE A 73 -3.99 -12.00 -21.64
C ILE A 73 -2.60 -11.77 -21.04
N SER A 74 -2.17 -12.58 -20.07
CA SER A 74 -0.82 -12.51 -19.49
C SER A 74 0.26 -12.72 -20.56
N LEU A 75 0.17 -13.78 -21.36
CA LEU A 75 1.14 -14.08 -22.41
C LEU A 75 1.20 -12.97 -23.48
N ARG A 76 0.05 -12.41 -23.87
CA ARG A 76 0.01 -11.23 -24.76
C ARG A 76 0.72 -10.05 -24.14
N ALA A 77 0.49 -9.78 -22.85
CA ALA A 77 1.11 -8.69 -22.13
C ALA A 77 2.65 -8.88 -22.03
N GLU A 78 3.10 -10.11 -21.72
CA GLU A 78 4.53 -10.48 -21.71
C GLU A 78 5.16 -10.28 -23.09
N MET A 79 4.53 -10.79 -24.15
CA MET A 79 4.99 -10.62 -25.54
C MET A 79 5.12 -9.13 -25.90
N MET A 80 4.12 -8.31 -25.54
CA MET A 80 4.17 -6.87 -25.82
C MET A 80 5.24 -6.15 -24.99
N ALA A 81 5.59 -6.66 -23.80
CA ALA A 81 6.64 -6.12 -22.97
C ALA A 81 8.05 -6.53 -23.42
N GLU A 82 8.20 -7.71 -24.02
CA GLU A 82 9.49 -8.24 -24.51
C GLU A 82 9.83 -7.74 -25.92
N ILE A 83 8.84 -7.76 -26.83
CA ILE A 83 9.04 -7.43 -28.24
C ILE A 83 8.68 -5.97 -28.54
N GLY A 84 7.77 -5.40 -27.76
CA GLY A 84 7.32 -4.02 -27.91
C GLY A 84 8.29 -3.01 -27.32
N ASP A 85 8.16 -1.76 -27.74
CA ASP A 85 8.84 -0.64 -27.12
C ASP A 85 8.49 -0.60 -25.61
N ARG A 86 9.47 -0.34 -24.73
CA ARG A 86 9.27 -0.16 -23.27
C ARG A 86 8.21 0.90 -22.93
N SER A 87 7.86 1.74 -23.90
CA SER A 87 6.76 2.72 -23.82
C SER A 87 5.35 2.11 -23.99
N ALA A 88 5.22 0.80 -24.18
CA ALA A 88 3.94 0.16 -24.51
C ALA A 88 2.92 0.13 -23.36
N MET A 89 3.36 0.25 -22.10
CA MET A 89 2.45 0.46 -20.97
C MET A 89 1.85 1.85 -21.02
N ARG A 90 0.55 1.91 -21.28
CA ARG A 90 -0.22 3.18 -21.38
C ARG A 90 -1.46 3.09 -20.51
N GLY A 91 -1.90 4.22 -20.01
CA GLY A 91 -3.13 4.32 -19.23
C GLY A 91 -2.91 4.93 -17.87
N VAL A 92 -3.85 4.69 -16.99
CA VAL A 92 -3.83 5.21 -15.61
C VAL A 92 -3.77 4.03 -14.66
N LEU A 93 -2.81 4.05 -13.73
CA LEU A 93 -2.72 3.13 -12.60
C LEU A 93 -3.11 3.89 -11.33
N ARG A 94 -4.17 3.44 -10.66
CA ARG A 94 -4.70 4.04 -9.44
C ARG A 94 -4.04 3.39 -8.24
N LEU A 95 -3.24 4.15 -7.51
CA LEU A 95 -2.48 3.71 -6.35
C LEU A 95 -3.12 4.21 -5.06
N GLY A 96 -3.42 3.30 -4.15
CA GLY A 96 -3.68 3.63 -2.75
C GLY A 96 -2.39 3.53 -1.93
N VAL A 97 -2.06 4.54 -1.14
CA VAL A 97 -0.78 4.61 -0.45
C VAL A 97 -0.95 5.03 1.01
N ALA A 98 -0.40 4.25 1.94
CA ALA A 98 -0.30 4.68 3.33
C ALA A 98 0.68 5.86 3.47
N GLU A 99 0.37 6.83 4.32
CA GLU A 99 1.13 8.09 4.43
C GLU A 99 2.62 7.88 4.78
N THR A 100 2.95 6.84 5.53
CA THR A 100 4.34 6.46 5.82
C THR A 100 5.15 6.24 4.53
N ILE A 101 4.55 5.62 3.52
CA ILE A 101 5.20 5.38 2.22
C ILE A 101 5.42 6.68 1.46
N VAL A 102 4.51 7.65 1.59
CA VAL A 102 4.65 9.00 0.98
C VAL A 102 5.91 9.69 1.50
N HIS A 103 6.17 9.57 2.80
CA HIS A 103 7.32 10.20 3.47
C HIS A 103 8.64 9.43 3.29
N THR A 104 8.59 8.21 2.72
CA THR A 104 9.79 7.37 2.55
C THR A 104 10.12 7.21 1.06
N TRP A 105 9.73 6.12 0.45
CA TRP A 105 10.20 5.74 -0.88
C TRP A 105 9.22 6.01 -2.05
N LEU A 106 8.01 6.52 -1.81
CA LEU A 106 7.07 6.82 -2.90
C LEU A 106 7.65 7.77 -3.96
N PRO A 107 8.36 8.87 -3.60
CA PRO A 107 8.95 9.76 -4.62
C PRO A 107 9.94 9.03 -5.55
N GLN A 108 10.75 8.11 -5.00
CA GLN A 108 11.68 7.30 -5.77
C GLN A 108 10.94 6.30 -6.67
N LEU A 109 9.84 5.71 -6.19
CA LEU A 109 8.99 4.83 -7.00
C LEU A 109 8.41 5.59 -8.20
N ILE A 110 7.82 6.76 -7.98
CA ILE A 110 7.26 7.61 -9.04
C ILE A 110 8.31 7.92 -10.11
N LYS A 111 9.50 8.33 -9.68
CA LYS A 111 10.64 8.60 -10.59
C LYS A 111 11.00 7.36 -11.41
N SER A 112 11.07 6.20 -10.77
CA SER A 112 11.42 4.92 -11.42
C SER A 112 10.35 4.48 -12.40
N VAL A 113 9.06 4.62 -12.05
CA VAL A 113 7.93 4.32 -12.93
C VAL A 113 7.94 5.25 -14.14
N ASN A 114 8.11 6.56 -13.95
CA ASN A 114 8.14 7.52 -15.04
C ASN A 114 9.31 7.26 -16.02
N THR A 115 10.45 6.79 -15.49
CA THR A 115 11.61 6.44 -16.33
C THR A 115 11.39 5.14 -17.10
N ALA A 116 10.81 4.12 -16.44
CA ALA A 116 10.60 2.81 -17.06
C ALA A 116 9.35 2.76 -17.96
N HIS A 117 8.32 3.54 -17.63
CA HIS A 117 7.00 3.54 -18.25
C HIS A 117 6.45 4.96 -18.46
N PRO A 118 7.03 5.76 -19.37
CA PRO A 118 6.73 7.18 -19.52
C PRO A 118 5.29 7.50 -19.95
N ASN A 119 4.56 6.51 -20.45
CA ASN A 119 3.16 6.64 -20.88
C ASN A 119 2.16 6.11 -19.83
N LEU A 120 2.63 5.69 -18.65
CA LEU A 120 1.79 5.25 -17.54
C LEU A 120 1.57 6.44 -16.59
N SER A 121 0.33 6.90 -16.48
CA SER A 121 -0.05 7.91 -15.49
C SER A 121 -0.37 7.25 -14.15
N LEU A 122 0.03 7.88 -13.05
CA LEU A 122 -0.29 7.45 -11.70
C LEU A 122 -1.33 8.38 -11.09
N GLU A 123 -2.46 7.84 -10.66
CA GLU A 123 -3.40 8.51 -9.76
C GLU A 123 -3.17 7.99 -8.35
N ILE A 124 -2.84 8.89 -7.41
CA ILE A 124 -2.40 8.49 -6.08
C ILE A 124 -3.41 9.00 -5.05
N GLU A 125 -3.93 8.08 -4.26
CA GLU A 125 -4.78 8.35 -3.12
C GLU A 125 -4.07 7.98 -1.83
N VAL A 126 -4.06 8.88 -0.85
CA VAL A 126 -3.40 8.66 0.44
C VAL A 126 -4.46 8.48 1.50
N ASP A 127 -4.44 7.32 2.18
CA ASP A 127 -5.41 7.02 3.23
C ASP A 127 -4.87 5.94 4.18
N ILE A 128 -5.66 5.59 5.20
CA ILE A 128 -5.37 4.50 6.13
C ILE A 128 -5.70 3.13 5.53
N THR A 129 -5.04 2.08 6.02
CA THR A 129 -5.22 0.70 5.54
C THR A 129 -6.69 0.25 5.42
N PRO A 130 -7.62 0.48 6.38
CA PRO A 130 -9.01 0.06 6.23
C PRO A 130 -9.73 0.69 5.04
N ASP A 131 -9.48 1.98 4.79
CA ASP A 131 -10.13 2.71 3.70
C ASP A 131 -9.52 2.31 2.35
N LEU A 132 -8.19 2.18 2.27
CA LEU A 132 -7.49 1.63 1.09
C LEU A 132 -7.94 0.19 0.77
N SER A 133 -8.12 -0.66 1.79
CA SER A 133 -8.63 -2.02 1.62
C SER A 133 -10.03 -2.03 1.03
N THR A 134 -10.92 -1.17 1.53
CA THR A 134 -12.28 -1.04 1.02
C THR A 134 -12.30 -0.62 -0.45
N ARG A 135 -11.49 0.38 -0.82
CA ARG A 135 -11.36 0.87 -2.20
C ARG A 135 -10.74 -0.16 -3.14
N LEU A 136 -9.73 -0.92 -2.65
CA LEU A 136 -9.13 -1.99 -3.42
C LEU A 136 -10.15 -3.09 -3.75
N LEU A 137 -10.91 -3.53 -2.75
CA LEU A 137 -11.95 -4.56 -2.93
C LEU A 137 -13.11 -4.07 -3.81
N ALA A 138 -13.41 -2.76 -3.79
CA ALA A 138 -14.35 -2.11 -4.69
C ALA A 138 -13.77 -1.82 -6.09
N GLN A 139 -12.48 -2.12 -6.34
CA GLN A 139 -11.75 -1.84 -7.58
C GLN A 139 -11.71 -0.35 -7.96
N GLU A 140 -11.82 0.52 -6.97
CA GLU A 140 -11.63 1.97 -7.13
C GLU A 140 -10.14 2.30 -7.28
N ILE A 141 -9.25 1.51 -6.66
CA ILE A 141 -7.80 1.52 -6.84
C ILE A 141 -7.32 0.17 -7.37
N ASP A 142 -6.22 0.15 -8.10
CA ASP A 142 -5.67 -1.03 -8.76
C ASP A 142 -4.59 -1.73 -7.91
N LEU A 143 -3.83 -0.95 -7.13
CA LEU A 143 -2.75 -1.39 -6.26
C LEU A 143 -2.74 -0.57 -4.98
N ALA A 144 -2.54 -1.23 -3.84
CA ALA A 144 -2.41 -0.56 -2.55
C ALA A 144 -1.06 -0.88 -1.88
N PHE A 145 -0.37 0.17 -1.41
CA PHE A 145 0.78 0.08 -0.51
C PHE A 145 0.33 0.45 0.90
N LEU A 146 0.23 -0.54 1.78
CA LEU A 146 -0.44 -0.39 3.07
C LEU A 146 0.19 -1.27 4.16
N VAL A 147 -0.21 -1.05 5.40
CA VAL A 147 0.16 -1.95 6.51
C VAL A 147 -0.63 -3.25 6.34
N GLY A 148 0.08 -4.34 6.05
CA GLY A 148 -0.53 -5.60 5.69
C GLY A 148 0.32 -6.82 6.00
N PRO A 149 -0.01 -7.96 5.44
CA PRO A 149 -0.84 -8.23 4.25
C PRO A 149 -2.35 -8.16 4.49
N LEU A 150 -3.13 -7.91 3.42
CA LEU A 150 -4.59 -7.96 3.47
C LEU A 150 -5.10 -9.41 3.38
N SER A 151 -5.94 -9.80 4.32
CA SER A 151 -6.60 -11.11 4.34
C SER A 151 -7.98 -11.02 3.70
N ALA A 152 -8.05 -11.07 2.36
CA ALA A 152 -9.31 -11.11 1.62
C ALA A 152 -9.20 -12.03 0.41
N SER A 153 -10.33 -12.63 0.01
CA SER A 153 -10.37 -13.54 -1.15
C SER A 153 -10.02 -12.79 -2.44
N GLY A 154 -9.19 -13.40 -3.30
CA GLY A 154 -8.76 -12.82 -4.58
C GLY A 154 -7.72 -11.70 -4.45
N VAL A 155 -7.27 -11.37 -3.24
CA VAL A 155 -6.18 -10.42 -3.04
C VAL A 155 -4.84 -11.12 -3.07
N ARG A 156 -3.94 -10.64 -3.92
CA ARG A 156 -2.51 -10.96 -3.88
C ARG A 156 -1.78 -9.98 -3.01
N ASN A 157 -0.77 -10.46 -2.30
CA ASN A 157 0.07 -9.66 -1.43
C ASN A 157 1.54 -9.95 -1.67
N ARG A 158 2.36 -8.91 -1.57
CA ARG A 158 3.81 -9.02 -1.49
C ARG A 158 4.33 -8.13 -0.38
N VAL A 159 4.98 -8.72 0.62
CA VAL A 159 5.66 -7.97 1.67
C VAL A 159 6.82 -7.19 1.04
N LEU A 160 6.96 -5.92 1.43
CA LEU A 160 7.94 -4.99 0.88
C LEU A 160 9.04 -4.65 1.89
N CYS A 161 8.65 -4.16 3.07
CA CYS A 161 9.58 -3.69 4.11
C CYS A 161 8.90 -3.64 5.48
N ASP A 162 9.74 -3.56 6.51
CA ASP A 162 9.35 -3.29 7.88
C ASP A 162 9.92 -1.94 8.33
N TYR A 163 9.10 -1.15 9.01
CA TYR A 163 9.54 0.08 9.65
C TYR A 163 9.38 0.01 11.16
N PRO A 164 10.50 0.02 11.92
CA PRO A 164 10.47 0.10 13.35
C PRO A 164 9.79 1.40 13.83
N ILE A 165 8.90 1.28 14.80
CA ILE A 165 8.27 2.44 15.45
C ILE A 165 9.22 2.99 16.50
N GLY A 166 9.57 4.27 16.37
CA GLY A 166 10.34 5.03 17.34
C GLY A 166 9.47 5.83 18.29
N ILE A 167 10.03 6.16 19.43
CA ILE A 167 9.47 7.14 20.39
C ILE A 167 10.32 8.38 20.28
N LEU A 168 9.75 9.48 19.82
CA LEU A 168 10.46 10.68 19.39
C LEU A 168 9.93 11.89 20.15
N ALA A 169 10.84 12.80 20.50
CA ALA A 169 10.46 14.04 21.16
C ALA A 169 11.40 15.19 20.77
N SER A 170 10.89 16.42 20.90
CA SER A 170 11.76 17.61 20.88
C SER A 170 12.73 17.58 22.05
N PRO A 171 14.02 17.95 21.84
CA PRO A 171 14.98 18.13 22.94
C PRO A 171 14.49 19.08 24.02
N SER A 172 13.60 20.03 23.70
CA SER A 172 13.00 20.98 24.64
C SER A 172 12.23 20.31 25.80
N LEU A 173 11.80 19.05 25.63
CA LEU A 173 11.13 18.29 26.69
C LEU A 173 12.08 17.69 27.72
N GLY A 174 13.41 17.75 27.50
CA GLY A 174 14.43 17.31 28.46
C GLY A 174 14.44 15.81 28.76
N LEU A 175 14.06 14.97 27.80
CA LEU A 175 13.84 13.53 27.99
C LEU A 175 15.01 12.64 27.51
N GLY A 176 16.04 13.21 26.88
CA GLY A 176 17.04 12.47 26.10
C GLY A 176 18.12 11.69 26.85
N ASN A 177 18.28 11.85 28.17
CA ASN A 177 19.49 11.41 28.86
C ASN A 177 19.32 10.12 29.70
N ARG A 178 18.22 9.40 29.56
CA ARG A 178 17.95 8.18 30.33
C ARG A 178 17.00 7.24 29.59
N THR A 179 17.05 5.95 29.94
CA THR A 179 16.02 5.00 29.53
C THR A 179 14.70 5.31 30.24
N LEU A 180 13.66 5.61 29.47
CA LEU A 180 12.34 5.98 29.94
C LEU A 180 11.44 4.76 30.08
N LYS A 181 10.69 4.72 31.17
CA LYS A 181 9.62 3.73 31.37
C LYS A 181 8.30 4.27 30.84
N VAL A 182 7.33 3.40 30.62
CA VAL A 182 5.99 3.78 30.17
C VAL A 182 5.33 4.82 31.05
N GLN A 183 5.59 4.79 32.38
CA GLN A 183 5.08 5.77 33.34
C GLN A 183 5.67 7.18 33.15
N ASP A 184 6.92 7.27 32.67
CA ASP A 184 7.55 8.55 32.38
C ASP A 184 6.95 9.16 31.11
N LEU A 185 6.76 8.35 30.08
CA LEU A 185 6.14 8.74 28.82
C LEU A 185 4.67 9.15 29.01
N ALA A 186 3.93 8.45 29.86
CA ALA A 186 2.51 8.72 30.14
C ALA A 186 2.24 10.10 30.78
N LYS A 187 3.26 10.81 31.26
CA LYS A 187 3.14 12.17 31.77
C LYS A 187 2.93 13.22 30.68
N PHE A 188 3.28 12.86 29.45
CA PHE A 188 3.21 13.74 28.26
C PHE A 188 2.06 13.34 27.34
N PRO A 189 1.54 14.27 26.52
CA PRO A 189 0.66 13.89 25.42
C PRO A 189 1.40 12.96 24.45
N ILE A 190 0.74 11.92 24.01
CA ILE A 190 1.24 11.02 22.97
C ILE A 190 0.60 11.41 21.65
N ILE A 191 1.42 11.58 20.61
CA ILE A 191 0.99 12.00 19.28
C ILE A 191 1.27 10.85 18.32
N THR A 192 0.28 10.43 17.54
CA THR A 192 0.43 9.24 16.68
C THR A 192 -0.58 9.23 15.53
N PHE A 193 -0.66 8.13 14.85
CA PHE A 193 -1.52 7.82 13.71
C PHE A 193 -3.02 8.00 13.98
N PRO A 194 -3.87 8.10 12.92
CA PRO A 194 -5.31 8.26 13.07
C PRO A 194 -5.98 7.04 13.71
N ARG A 195 -7.07 7.27 14.44
CA ARG A 195 -7.75 6.30 15.32
C ARG A 195 -8.12 4.97 14.69
N ARG A 196 -8.47 4.92 13.43
CA ARG A 196 -8.91 3.68 12.77
C ARG A 196 -7.75 2.86 12.19
N SER A 197 -6.50 3.30 12.41
CA SER A 197 -5.32 2.60 11.91
C SER A 197 -4.80 1.56 12.89
N GLN A 198 -4.20 0.48 12.38
CA GLN A 198 -3.52 -0.51 13.21
C GLN A 198 -2.41 0.09 14.09
N PRO A 199 -1.55 1.01 13.59
CA PRO A 199 -0.54 1.65 14.43
C PRO A 199 -1.11 2.40 15.64
N TYR A 200 -2.26 3.06 15.47
CA TYR A 200 -2.94 3.72 16.60
C TYR A 200 -3.33 2.73 17.69
N GLU A 201 -3.88 1.57 17.33
CA GLU A 201 -4.28 0.54 18.31
C GLU A 201 -3.06 -0.06 19.03
N ILE A 202 -1.94 -0.23 18.33
CA ILE A 202 -0.66 -0.64 18.93
C ILE A 202 -0.26 0.39 20.00
N VAL A 203 -0.19 1.66 19.63
CA VAL A 203 0.19 2.74 20.57
C VAL A 203 -0.78 2.83 21.74
N ARG A 204 -2.09 2.80 21.47
CA ARG A 204 -3.10 2.82 22.53
C ARG A 204 -2.93 1.68 23.53
N SER A 205 -2.61 0.48 23.06
CA SER A 205 -2.43 -0.72 23.90
C SER A 205 -1.20 -0.61 24.81
N LEU A 206 -0.13 0.05 24.36
CA LEU A 206 1.09 0.27 25.16
C LEU A 206 0.81 1.07 26.44
N PHE A 207 -0.11 2.03 26.36
CA PHE A 207 -0.45 2.94 27.46
C PHE A 207 -1.73 2.57 28.20
N ASN A 208 -2.51 1.61 27.70
CA ASN A 208 -3.71 1.09 28.37
C ASN A 208 -3.35 -0.07 29.29
N ARG A 209 -2.61 0.22 30.37
CA ARG A 209 -2.13 -0.79 31.35
C ARG A 209 -2.65 -0.45 32.75
N PRO A 210 -2.95 -1.47 33.58
CA PRO A 210 -3.28 -1.27 35.00
C PRO A 210 -2.20 -0.44 35.72
N GLY A 211 -2.62 0.56 36.48
CA GLY A 211 -1.71 1.42 37.26
C GLY A 211 -1.15 2.64 36.51
N LEU A 212 -1.47 2.81 35.22
CA LEU A 212 -1.20 4.05 34.49
C LEU A 212 -2.38 5.00 34.57
N SER A 213 -2.10 6.30 34.75
CA SER A 213 -3.11 7.34 34.59
C SER A 213 -3.55 7.42 33.11
N PRO A 214 -4.79 7.82 32.82
CA PRO A 214 -5.24 8.05 31.47
C PRO A 214 -4.33 9.03 30.73
N ILE A 215 -3.84 8.64 29.56
CA ILE A 215 -2.98 9.49 28.73
C ILE A 215 -3.81 10.41 27.85
N ARG A 216 -3.23 11.54 27.46
CA ARG A 216 -3.73 12.37 26.37
C ARG A 216 -3.18 11.84 25.06
N LEU A 217 -4.04 11.29 24.21
CA LEU A 217 -3.66 10.72 22.93
C LEU A 217 -4.17 11.62 21.79
N HIS A 218 -3.24 12.28 21.10
CA HIS A 218 -3.51 13.08 19.91
C HIS A 218 -3.29 12.23 18.68
N ALA A 219 -4.29 12.16 17.83
CA ALA A 219 -4.29 11.36 16.62
C ALA A 219 -4.49 12.26 15.39
N SER A 220 -3.65 12.10 14.37
CA SER A 220 -3.77 12.86 13.13
C SER A 220 -3.68 11.92 11.93
N ALA A 221 -4.45 12.20 10.87
CA ALA A 221 -4.32 11.53 9.58
C ALA A 221 -3.10 12.04 8.79
N SER A 222 -2.58 13.21 9.13
CA SER A 222 -1.39 13.80 8.52
C SER A 222 -0.15 13.58 9.38
N LEU A 223 0.81 12.83 8.89
CA LEU A 223 2.12 12.63 9.53
C LEU A 223 2.91 13.94 9.58
N ALA A 224 2.77 14.80 8.59
CA ALA A 224 3.39 16.15 8.65
C ALA A 224 2.90 16.93 9.86
N THR A 225 1.61 16.83 10.20
CA THR A 225 1.05 17.44 11.43
C THR A 225 1.61 16.78 12.68
N VAL A 226 1.72 15.44 12.72
CA VAL A 226 2.31 14.69 13.84
C VAL A 226 3.75 15.15 14.08
N ILE A 227 4.56 15.23 13.00
CA ILE A 227 5.96 15.67 13.05
C ILE A 227 6.06 17.10 13.56
N HIS A 228 5.25 18.01 13.02
CA HIS A 228 5.26 19.41 13.44
C HIS A 228 4.91 19.58 14.93
N MET A 229 3.85 18.91 15.39
CA MET A 229 3.49 18.92 16.81
C MET A 229 4.61 18.39 17.71
N ALA A 230 5.32 17.34 17.28
CA ALA A 230 6.44 16.78 18.04
C ALA A 230 7.64 17.73 18.09
N VAL A 231 8.00 18.38 16.98
CA VAL A 231 9.08 19.39 16.89
C VAL A 231 8.80 20.57 17.80
N GLU A 232 7.55 21.04 17.85
CA GLU A 232 7.11 22.13 18.74
C GLU A 232 7.01 21.72 20.21
N GLY A 233 7.35 20.48 20.57
CA GLY A 233 7.35 20.00 21.96
C GLY A 233 5.95 19.82 22.54
N LEU A 234 4.90 19.73 21.74
CA LEU A 234 3.51 19.55 22.20
C LEU A 234 3.25 18.15 22.76
N GLY A 235 4.18 17.21 22.58
CA GLY A 235 4.09 15.85 23.09
C GLY A 235 5.17 14.94 22.52
N ILE A 236 5.01 13.65 22.78
CA ILE A 236 5.90 12.58 22.35
C ILE A 236 5.27 11.93 21.11
N ALA A 237 5.97 11.91 19.98
CA ALA A 237 5.53 11.20 18.80
C ALA A 237 5.90 9.71 18.86
N VAL A 238 4.96 8.84 18.49
CA VAL A 238 5.16 7.39 18.38
C VAL A 238 4.85 7.01 16.92
N ILE A 239 5.90 7.04 16.10
CA ILE A 239 5.88 6.87 14.64
C ILE A 239 7.20 6.25 14.16
N PRO A 240 7.33 5.71 12.95
CA PRO A 240 8.61 5.25 12.42
C PRO A 240 9.66 6.37 12.38
N ALA A 241 10.87 6.07 12.86
CA ALA A 241 11.97 7.05 12.85
C ALA A 241 12.42 7.41 11.42
N SER A 242 12.25 6.49 10.48
CA SER A 242 12.59 6.67 9.06
C SER A 242 11.83 7.80 8.35
N ILE A 243 10.71 8.27 8.90
CA ILE A 243 9.96 9.39 8.31
C ILE A 243 10.41 10.76 8.82
N VAL A 244 11.33 10.81 9.79
CA VAL A 244 11.84 12.04 10.45
C VAL A 244 13.36 12.12 10.47
N GLU A 245 14.02 11.47 9.51
CA GLU A 245 15.48 11.44 9.41
C GLU A 245 16.09 12.86 9.38
N ASN A 246 15.46 13.79 8.65
CA ASN A 246 15.89 15.18 8.58
C ASN A 246 15.76 15.89 9.95
N GLU A 247 14.65 15.69 10.65
CA GLU A 247 14.41 16.26 11.97
C GLU A 247 15.37 15.71 13.02
N LEU A 248 15.75 14.44 12.89
CA LEU A 248 16.77 13.81 13.74
C LEU A 248 18.16 14.35 13.43
N ALA A 249 18.53 14.45 12.14
CA ALA A 249 19.83 14.97 11.70
C ALA A 249 20.02 16.45 12.10
N ASP A 250 18.95 17.25 12.00
CA ASP A 250 18.93 18.66 12.39
C ASP A 250 18.86 18.86 13.92
N GLY A 251 18.69 17.80 14.71
CA GLY A 251 18.52 17.86 16.16
C GLY A 251 17.21 18.50 16.61
N ARG A 252 16.22 18.62 15.73
CA ARG A 252 14.86 19.12 16.05
C ARG A 252 14.04 18.07 16.79
N LEU A 253 14.28 16.81 16.51
CA LEU A 253 13.76 15.65 17.23
C LEU A 253 14.92 14.78 17.73
N GLN A 254 14.66 13.99 18.76
CA GLN A 254 15.55 12.96 19.27
C GLN A 254 14.79 11.66 19.47
N LEU A 255 15.44 10.54 19.22
CA LEU A 255 14.93 9.20 19.53
C LEU A 255 15.12 8.95 21.02
N LEU A 256 14.06 8.59 21.72
CA LEU A 256 14.08 8.32 23.14
C LEU A 256 14.41 6.84 23.41
N SER A 257 15.35 6.59 24.32
CA SER A 257 15.60 5.22 24.81
C SER A 257 14.48 4.76 25.73
N THR A 258 13.94 3.55 25.49
CA THR A 258 12.83 2.99 26.25
C THR A 258 12.94 1.46 26.36
N ASP A 259 12.33 0.88 27.40
CA ASP A 259 12.16 -0.56 27.56
C ASP A 259 10.91 -1.12 26.82
N LEU A 260 10.16 -0.28 26.14
CA LEU A 260 8.97 -0.68 25.41
C LEU A 260 9.34 -1.45 24.13
N LYS A 261 8.77 -2.63 23.99
CA LYS A 261 8.87 -3.40 22.75
C LYS A 261 7.67 -3.07 21.89
N ILE A 262 7.92 -2.37 20.79
CA ILE A 262 6.89 -1.99 19.81
C ILE A 262 7.13 -2.82 18.55
N PRO A 263 6.13 -3.58 18.06
CA PRO A 263 6.30 -4.32 16.82
C PRO A 263 6.49 -3.34 15.65
N PRO A 264 7.31 -3.69 14.65
CA PRO A 264 7.45 -2.86 13.46
C PRO A 264 6.16 -2.85 12.66
N LEU A 265 6.01 -1.87 11.78
CA LEU A 265 4.96 -1.83 10.78
C LEU A 265 5.44 -2.54 9.53
N THR A 266 4.83 -3.69 9.22
CA THR A 266 5.07 -4.40 7.97
C THR A 266 4.23 -3.80 6.86
N PHE A 267 4.88 -3.35 5.80
CA PHE A 267 4.21 -2.83 4.62
C PHE A 267 4.19 -3.85 3.49
N SER A 268 3.07 -3.93 2.81
CA SER A 268 2.88 -4.80 1.65
C SER A 268 2.25 -4.04 0.48
N ALA A 269 2.57 -4.52 -0.72
CA ALA A 269 1.78 -4.28 -1.91
C ALA A 269 0.63 -5.27 -1.92
N SER A 270 -0.59 -4.81 -2.15
CA SER A 270 -1.80 -5.63 -2.22
C SER A 270 -2.61 -5.24 -3.46
N TRP A 271 -3.06 -6.24 -4.23
CA TRP A 271 -3.85 -6.01 -5.45
C TRP A 271 -4.80 -7.19 -5.70
N LEU A 272 -5.86 -6.95 -6.47
CA LEU A 272 -6.77 -8.00 -6.91
C LEU A 272 -6.25 -8.67 -8.18
N GLU A 273 -6.48 -9.97 -8.32
CA GLU A 273 -6.28 -10.65 -9.59
C GLU A 273 -7.19 -10.04 -10.65
N SER A 274 -6.61 -9.54 -11.73
CA SER A 274 -7.32 -8.88 -12.81
C SER A 274 -6.62 -9.07 -14.16
N PRO A 275 -7.32 -8.90 -15.29
CA PRO A 275 -6.71 -9.02 -16.61
C PRO A 275 -5.54 -8.05 -16.88
N ASP A 276 -5.49 -6.91 -16.20
CA ASP A 276 -4.47 -5.86 -16.37
C ASP A 276 -3.29 -5.97 -15.40
N MET A 277 -3.02 -7.17 -14.86
CA MET A 277 -2.03 -7.37 -13.79
C MET A 277 -0.60 -6.97 -14.16
N LEU A 278 -0.24 -6.96 -15.44
CA LEU A 278 1.15 -6.71 -15.85
C LEU A 278 1.67 -5.35 -15.38
N ALA A 279 0.88 -4.28 -15.51
CA ALA A 279 1.26 -2.95 -15.03
C ALA A 279 1.43 -2.93 -13.51
N VAL A 280 0.50 -3.58 -12.79
CA VAL A 280 0.53 -3.71 -11.33
C VAL A 280 1.79 -4.47 -10.91
N GLU A 281 2.05 -5.65 -11.49
CA GLU A 281 3.19 -6.51 -11.13
C GLU A 281 4.53 -5.81 -11.39
N ARG A 282 4.68 -5.09 -12.51
CA ARG A 282 5.89 -4.31 -12.82
C ARG A 282 6.12 -3.19 -11.78
N VAL A 283 5.06 -2.48 -11.38
CA VAL A 283 5.17 -1.44 -10.35
C VAL A 283 5.48 -2.06 -8.98
N VAL A 284 4.90 -3.22 -8.65
CA VAL A 284 5.22 -3.99 -7.43
C VAL A 284 6.68 -4.44 -7.42
N ASP A 285 7.23 -4.90 -8.56
CA ASP A 285 8.65 -5.27 -8.68
C ASP A 285 9.58 -4.08 -8.45
N LEU A 286 9.25 -2.91 -9.01
CA LEU A 286 9.99 -1.68 -8.75
C LEU A 286 9.90 -1.27 -7.28
N ALA A 287 8.71 -1.28 -6.71
CA ALA A 287 8.47 -0.95 -5.31
C ALA A 287 9.26 -1.87 -4.35
N ALA A 288 9.28 -3.18 -4.62
CA ALA A 288 10.02 -4.13 -3.79
C ALA A 288 11.53 -3.88 -3.78
N LYS A 289 12.11 -3.55 -4.94
CA LYS A 289 13.55 -3.21 -5.04
C LYS A 289 13.89 -1.93 -4.27
N ILE A 290 13.02 -0.92 -4.37
CA ILE A 290 13.23 0.39 -3.74
C ILE A 290 13.04 0.29 -2.22
N ALA A 291 11.95 -0.37 -1.77
CA ALA A 291 11.64 -0.52 -0.36
C ALA A 291 12.73 -1.28 0.41
N GLN A 292 13.31 -2.33 -0.18
CA GLN A 292 14.42 -3.07 0.41
C GLN A 292 15.67 -2.19 0.58
N GLY A 293 15.99 -1.35 -0.40
CA GLY A 293 17.09 -0.39 -0.30
C GLY A 293 16.88 0.66 0.80
N SER A 294 15.65 1.12 0.98
CA SER A 294 15.32 2.12 2.02
C SER A 294 15.31 1.52 3.43
N ALA A 295 14.94 0.25 3.60
CA ALA A 295 14.96 -0.44 4.89
C ALA A 295 16.39 -0.71 5.40
N VAL A 296 17.34 -1.01 4.50
CA VAL A 296 18.76 -1.24 4.84
C VAL A 296 19.43 0.04 5.34
N ILE A 297 19.05 1.21 4.85
CA ILE A 297 19.59 2.51 5.28
C ILE A 297 19.10 2.81 6.72
N ALA A 298 17.89 2.45 7.08
CA ALA A 298 17.34 2.64 8.42
C ALA A 298 18.05 1.78 9.48
N ASP A 299 18.52 0.59 9.11
CA ASP A 299 19.26 -0.34 10.02
C ASP A 299 20.74 0.09 10.17
N ALA A 300 21.31 0.77 9.15
CA ALA A 300 22.71 1.22 9.17
C ALA A 300 22.91 2.49 10.05
N SER A 301 21.87 3.27 10.31
CA SER A 301 21.95 4.44 11.19
C SER A 301 22.04 4.09 12.69
N ASP A 302 21.84 2.83 13.05
CA ASP A 302 21.96 2.34 14.44
C ASP A 302 23.39 1.87 14.82
N VAL A 303 24.41 1.96 13.90
CA VAL A 303 25.73 1.35 14.10
C VAL A 303 26.84 2.36 14.46
N ASP A 304 26.59 3.67 14.47
CA ASP A 304 27.63 4.67 14.83
C ASP A 304 27.37 5.38 16.19
N ALA A 305 27.40 4.60 17.27
CA ALA A 305 27.72 5.14 18.59
C ALA A 305 29.26 5.29 18.70
N PRO A 306 29.80 6.45 19.09
CA PRO A 306 31.27 6.66 19.14
C PRO A 306 31.92 5.71 20.11
N ARG A 307 32.79 4.83 19.61
CA ARG A 307 33.71 4.03 20.43
C ARG A 307 34.64 5.00 21.16
N SER A 308 34.46 5.14 22.46
CA SER A 308 35.38 5.82 23.35
C SER A 308 36.78 5.25 23.20
N VAL A 309 37.69 6.10 22.70
CA VAL A 309 39.14 5.83 22.69
C VAL A 309 39.60 5.86 24.13
N VAL A 310 39.88 4.72 24.69
CA VAL A 310 40.70 4.60 25.93
C VAL A 310 42.15 4.75 25.50
N GLN A 311 42.77 5.89 25.84
CA GLN A 311 44.24 6.03 25.81
C GLN A 311 44.84 5.43 27.09
N PHE A 312 45.87 4.62 26.87
CA PHE A 312 46.82 4.21 27.89
C PHE A 312 47.77 5.36 28.25
#